data_c9bdaf9423dd3208a2bf6eb409330112
#
_entry.id   c9bdaf9423dd3208a2bf6eb409330112
#
_cell.length_a   1.000
_cell.length_b   1.000
_cell.length_c   1.000
_cell.angle_alpha   90.00
_cell.angle_beta   90.00
_cell.angle_gamma   90.00
#
_symmetry.space_group_name_H-M   'P 1'
#
loop_
_entity.id
_entity.type
_entity.pdbx_description
1 polymer ?
#
loop_
_entity_poly.entity_id
_entity_poly.type
_entity_poly.pdbx_seq_one_letter_code
_entity_poly.pdbx_strand_id
1 'polypeptide(L)'
;AALECADGTVFTGCNVENAAYGSSICAERTALVKAVSEGHRDDFTRIAVVGNSTEPCWPCGACRQMLYEFAPGLTVLVAQRDHSFVKLPLSELLTHGFGPKSLG
;
A
#
# COMPACT_ATOMS: atom_id res chain seq x y z
N ALA A 1 6.90 -4.67 1.85
CA ALA A 1 6.03 -3.61 2.36
C ALA A 1 5.70 -3.84 3.84
N ALA A 2 5.43 -2.78 4.56
CA ALA A 2 4.98 -2.81 5.95
C ALA A 2 3.84 -1.81 6.12
N LEU A 3 2.67 -2.30 6.52
CA LEU A 3 1.46 -1.52 6.70
C LEU A 3 1.18 -1.38 8.21
N GLU A 4 1.12 -0.14 8.69
CA GLU A 4 0.92 0.17 10.10
C GLU A 4 -0.52 0.58 10.37
N CYS A 5 -1.07 0.05 11.44
CA CYS A 5 -2.40 0.38 11.95
C CYS A 5 -2.31 1.40 13.10
N ALA A 6 -3.44 2.03 13.40
CA ALA A 6 -3.52 3.07 14.44
C ALA A 6 -3.12 2.55 15.85
N ASP A 7 -3.34 1.26 16.11
CA ASP A 7 -2.98 0.63 17.38
C ASP A 7 -1.51 0.20 17.45
N GLY A 8 -0.72 0.49 16.42
CA GLY A 8 0.69 0.13 16.34
C GLY A 8 0.96 -1.24 15.73
N THR A 9 -0.07 -2.03 15.40
CA THR A 9 0.10 -3.31 14.71
C THR A 9 0.68 -3.06 13.32
N VAL A 10 1.65 -3.88 12.90
CA VAL A 10 2.30 -3.80 11.60
C VAL A 10 2.13 -5.12 10.87
N PHE A 11 1.63 -5.05 9.63
CA PHE A 11 1.51 -6.19 8.74
C PHE A 11 2.52 -6.07 7.61
N THR A 12 3.37 -7.07 7.46
CA THR A 12 4.36 -7.09 6.39
C THR A 12 3.85 -7.90 5.20
N GLY A 13 4.36 -7.59 4.02
CA GLY A 13 4.02 -8.33 2.81
C GLY A 13 5.19 -8.35 1.85
N CYS A 14 5.21 -9.35 0.98
CA CYS A 14 6.20 -9.47 -0.09
C CYS A 14 5.50 -9.62 -1.43
N ASN A 15 6.24 -9.33 -2.50
CA ASN A 15 5.77 -9.56 -3.85
C ASN A 15 5.71 -11.06 -4.13
N VAL A 16 4.62 -11.53 -4.71
CA VAL A 16 4.42 -12.94 -5.06
C VAL A 16 4.09 -13.02 -6.55
N GLU A 17 5.02 -13.60 -7.31
CA GLU A 17 4.86 -13.80 -8.75
C GLU A 17 4.09 -15.07 -9.05
N ASN A 18 3.38 -15.08 -10.18
CA ASN A 18 2.60 -16.23 -10.62
C ASN A 18 2.71 -16.35 -12.13
N ALA A 19 2.79 -17.59 -12.63
CA ALA A 19 2.81 -17.86 -14.07
C ALA A 19 1.52 -17.36 -14.74
N ALA A 20 0.40 -17.39 -14.04
CA ALA A 20 -0.81 -16.67 -14.43
C ALA A 20 -0.63 -15.21 -14.01
N TYR A 21 -0.18 -14.36 -14.91
CA TYR A 21 0.28 -13.01 -14.62
C TYR A 21 -0.75 -12.17 -13.85
N GLY A 22 -2.02 -12.31 -14.16
CA GLY A 22 -3.08 -11.60 -13.44
C GLY A 22 -3.25 -12.01 -11.99
N SER A 23 -2.66 -13.12 -11.57
CA SER A 23 -2.71 -13.62 -10.19
C SER A 23 -1.51 -13.17 -9.36
N SER A 24 -0.52 -12.51 -9.98
CA SER A 24 0.61 -11.93 -9.24
C SER A 24 0.11 -10.84 -8.29
N ILE A 25 0.72 -10.76 -7.12
CA ILE A 25 0.31 -9.78 -6.11
C ILE A 25 1.52 -9.01 -5.61
N CYS A 26 1.41 -7.68 -5.59
CA CYS A 26 2.47 -6.81 -5.09
C CYS A 26 2.55 -6.87 -3.56
N ALA A 27 3.71 -6.53 -3.01
CA ALA A 27 3.97 -6.55 -1.57
C ALA A 27 2.94 -5.72 -0.79
N GLU A 28 2.55 -4.56 -1.32
CA GLU A 28 1.59 -3.67 -0.69
C GLU A 28 0.22 -4.35 -0.53
N ARG A 29 -0.23 -5.04 -1.59
CA ARG A 29 -1.51 -5.75 -1.54
C ARG A 29 -1.45 -6.97 -0.65
N THR A 30 -0.30 -7.66 -0.61
CA THR A 30 -0.10 -8.80 0.30
C THR A 30 -0.26 -8.34 1.76
N ALA A 31 0.37 -7.23 2.13
CA ALA A 31 0.25 -6.67 3.48
C ALA A 31 -1.20 -6.26 3.78
N LEU A 32 -1.86 -5.62 2.82
CA LEU A 32 -3.23 -5.14 2.97
C LEU A 32 -4.22 -6.30 3.16
N VAL A 33 -4.19 -7.31 2.30
CA VAL A 33 -5.14 -8.42 2.40
C VAL A 33 -4.90 -9.24 3.67
N LYS A 34 -3.65 -9.35 4.11
CA LYS A 34 -3.33 -9.99 5.39
C LYS A 34 -3.98 -9.22 6.54
N ALA A 35 -3.84 -7.90 6.55
CA ALA A 35 -4.44 -7.04 7.58
C ALA A 35 -5.96 -7.14 7.58
N VAL A 36 -6.59 -7.12 6.41
CA VAL A 36 -8.04 -7.25 6.27
C VAL A 36 -8.50 -8.61 6.80
N SER A 37 -7.75 -9.68 6.49
CA SER A 37 -8.10 -11.02 6.96
C SER A 37 -7.98 -11.15 8.49
N GLU A 38 -7.16 -10.29 9.12
CA GLU A 38 -7.02 -10.23 10.58
C GLU A 38 -8.00 -9.26 11.25
N GLY A 39 -8.92 -8.68 10.49
CA GLY A 39 -10.00 -7.85 11.01
C GLY A 39 -9.76 -6.34 10.95
N HIS A 40 -8.67 -5.88 10.37
CA HIS A 40 -8.39 -4.46 10.20
C HIS A 40 -8.96 -3.96 8.88
N ARG A 41 -9.74 -2.87 8.89
CA ARG A 41 -10.40 -2.36 7.69
C ARG A 41 -10.28 -0.85 7.50
N ASP A 42 -10.25 -0.06 8.58
CA ASP A 42 -10.36 1.40 8.53
C ASP A 42 -9.39 2.11 9.47
N ASP A 43 -8.42 1.40 9.99
CA ASP A 43 -7.47 1.93 10.98
C ASP A 43 -6.03 2.01 10.46
N PHE A 44 -5.83 2.01 9.15
CA PHE A 44 -4.51 2.09 8.54
C PHE A 44 -3.99 3.52 8.55
N THR A 45 -2.74 3.72 8.97
CA THR A 45 -2.13 5.05 9.10
C THR A 45 -1.05 5.31 8.06
N ARG A 46 -0.18 4.33 7.79
CA ARG A 46 0.91 4.50 6.83
C ARG A 46 1.40 3.16 6.31
N ILE A 47 2.00 3.20 5.12
CA ILE A 47 2.63 2.04 4.52
C ILE A 47 4.05 2.41 4.06
N ALA A 48 5.00 1.55 4.37
CA ALA A 48 6.38 1.68 3.89
C ALA A 48 6.63 0.65 2.80
N VAL A 49 7.25 1.08 1.71
CA VAL A 49 7.55 0.24 0.55
C VAL A 49 9.03 0.30 0.25
N VAL A 50 9.64 -0.85 -0.01
CA VAL A 50 11.04 -0.95 -0.41
C VAL A 50 11.13 -1.80 -1.67
N GLY A 51 11.97 -1.34 -2.62
CA GLY A 51 12.24 -2.06 -3.86
C GLY A 51 13.73 -2.16 -4.10
N ASN A 52 14.11 -2.85 -5.18
CA ASN A 52 15.52 -3.06 -5.56
C ASN A 52 16.03 -2.02 -6.56
N SER A 53 15.20 -1.04 -6.93
CA SER A 53 15.55 -0.01 -7.91
C SER A 53 16.33 1.14 -7.27
N THR A 54 17.10 1.88 -8.10
CA THR A 54 17.70 3.15 -7.69
C THR A 54 16.68 4.26 -7.53
N GLU A 55 15.56 4.13 -8.24
CA GLU A 55 14.44 5.07 -8.17
C GLU A 55 13.47 4.66 -7.06
N PRO A 56 12.75 5.61 -6.45
CA PRO A 56 11.70 5.27 -5.50
C PRO A 56 10.68 4.30 -6.11
N CYS A 57 10.37 3.24 -5.38
CA CYS A 57 9.44 2.20 -5.83
C CYS A 57 8.01 2.55 -5.40
N TRP A 58 7.38 3.49 -6.09
CA TRP A 58 6.00 3.88 -5.80
C TRP A 58 5.04 2.74 -6.08
N PRO A 59 3.97 2.59 -5.30
CA PRO A 59 2.96 1.55 -5.55
C PRO A 59 2.37 1.68 -6.96
N CYS A 60 2.13 0.57 -7.63
CA CYS A 60 1.46 0.56 -8.94
C CYS A 60 0.00 1.02 -8.81
N GLY A 61 -0.64 1.30 -9.95
CA GLY A 61 -2.01 1.79 -9.95
C GLY A 61 -3.00 0.87 -9.25
N ALA A 62 -2.86 -0.45 -9.44
CA ALA A 62 -3.73 -1.43 -8.77
C ALA A 62 -3.54 -1.38 -7.25
N CYS A 63 -2.30 -1.24 -6.76
CA CYS A 63 -2.03 -1.11 -5.33
C CYS A 63 -2.59 0.19 -4.77
N ARG A 64 -2.45 1.30 -5.50
CA ARG A 64 -3.01 2.59 -5.10
C ARG A 64 -4.52 2.51 -4.94
N GLN A 65 -5.20 1.87 -5.89
CA GLN A 65 -6.65 1.68 -5.85
C GLN A 65 -7.08 0.80 -4.68
N MET A 66 -6.38 -0.31 -4.46
CA MET A 66 -6.67 -1.22 -3.34
C MET A 66 -6.51 -0.52 -1.99
N LEU A 67 -5.42 0.24 -1.83
CA LEU A 67 -5.18 0.99 -0.60
C LEU A 67 -6.22 2.09 -0.40
N TYR A 68 -6.64 2.75 -1.47
CA TYR A 68 -7.63 3.82 -1.41
C TYR A 68 -8.98 3.33 -0.92
N GLU A 69 -9.37 2.10 -1.25
CA GLU A 69 -10.62 1.51 -0.78
C GLU A 69 -10.74 1.56 0.74
N PHE A 70 -9.64 1.24 1.44
CA PHE A 70 -9.62 1.08 2.90
C PHE A 70 -9.01 2.27 3.63
N ALA A 71 -8.17 3.07 2.97
CA ALA A 71 -7.38 4.08 3.64
C ALA A 71 -7.10 5.29 2.74
N PRO A 72 -8.12 6.08 2.38
CA PRO A 72 -7.89 7.28 1.55
C PRO A 72 -6.96 8.30 2.19
N GLY A 73 -6.83 8.29 3.52
CA GLY A 73 -5.92 9.20 4.25
C GLY A 73 -4.54 8.63 4.53
N LEU A 74 -4.18 7.53 3.89
CA LEU A 74 -2.92 6.82 4.15
C LEU A 74 -1.71 7.67 3.75
N THR A 75 -0.64 7.60 4.57
CA THR A 75 0.68 8.13 4.22
C THR A 75 1.52 7.01 3.60
N VAL A 76 2.13 7.28 2.45
CA VAL A 76 2.98 6.33 1.73
C VAL A 76 4.43 6.76 1.88
N LEU A 77 5.28 5.86 2.38
CA LEU A 77 6.73 6.07 2.52
C LEU A 77 7.44 5.10 1.61
N VAL A 78 8.33 5.62 0.76
CA VAL A 78 9.12 4.79 -0.15
C VAL A 78 10.58 4.92 0.21
N ALA A 79 11.22 3.79 0.50
CA ALA A 79 12.63 3.74 0.88
C ALA A 79 13.51 4.00 -0.33
N GLN A 80 14.60 4.75 -0.11
CA GLN A 80 15.63 5.00 -1.11
C GLN A 80 16.90 4.22 -0.74
N ARG A 81 17.88 4.18 -1.67
CA ARG A 81 19.13 3.44 -1.46
C ARG A 81 19.96 3.92 -0.29
N ASP A 82 19.90 5.22 0.02
CA ASP A 82 20.64 5.83 1.12
C ASP A 82 19.95 5.66 2.48
N HIS A 83 18.92 4.78 2.53
CA HIS A 83 18.11 4.51 3.71
C HIS A 83 17.20 5.68 4.14
N SER A 84 17.10 6.72 3.32
CA SER A 84 16.08 7.76 3.53
C SER A 84 14.74 7.32 2.95
N PHE A 85 13.67 8.04 3.31
CA PHE A 85 12.33 7.79 2.78
C PHE A 85 11.82 9.03 2.07
N VAL A 86 11.12 8.82 0.95
CA VAL A 86 10.26 9.82 0.35
C VAL A 86 8.84 9.56 0.87
N LYS A 87 8.16 10.61 1.31
CA LYS A 87 6.84 10.50 1.93
C LYS A 87 5.82 11.34 1.14
N LEU A 88 4.71 10.73 0.75
CA LEU A 88 3.59 11.40 0.12
C LEU A 88 2.26 10.84 0.64
N PRO A 89 1.22 11.66 0.71
CA PRO A 89 -0.12 11.14 0.99
C PRO A 89 -0.63 10.34 -0.22
N LEU A 90 -1.40 9.30 0.06
CA LEU A 90 -1.99 8.47 -1.01
C LEU A 90 -2.84 9.30 -1.98
N SER A 91 -3.49 10.35 -1.48
CA SER A 91 -4.31 11.26 -2.30
C SER A 91 -3.53 11.97 -3.40
N GLU A 92 -2.22 12.15 -3.25
CA GLU A 92 -1.37 12.70 -4.31
C GLU A 92 -0.93 11.64 -5.32
N LEU A 93 -1.00 10.36 -4.94
CA LEU A 93 -0.65 9.24 -5.82
C LEU A 93 -1.87 8.72 -6.58
N LEU A 94 -3.06 8.97 -6.07
CA LEU A 94 -4.32 8.61 -6.71
C LEU A 94 -5.28 9.80 -6.59
N THR A 95 -5.05 10.82 -7.43
CA THR A 95 -5.88 12.02 -7.45
C THR A 95 -7.27 11.70 -8.02
N HIS A 96 -8.32 12.29 -7.43
CA HIS A 96 -9.70 12.04 -7.81
C HIS A 96 -10.03 10.53 -7.80
N GLY A 97 -9.55 9.83 -6.75
CA GLY A 97 -9.71 8.39 -6.64
C GLY A 97 -11.17 7.96 -6.57
N PHE A 98 -11.46 6.80 -7.15
CA PHE A 98 -12.77 6.15 -7.06
C PHE A 98 -12.77 5.23 -5.84
N GLY A 99 -13.72 5.44 -4.94
CA GLY A 99 -13.81 4.67 -3.70
C GLY A 99 -15.26 4.43 -3.29
N PRO A 100 -15.48 3.86 -2.08
CA PRO A 100 -16.83 3.56 -1.61
C PRO A 100 -17.78 4.74 -1.64
N LYS A 101 -17.26 5.95 -1.34
CA LYS A 101 -18.08 7.17 -1.38
C LYS A 101 -18.54 7.53 -2.79
N SER A 102 -17.86 7.07 -3.82
CA SER A 102 -18.23 7.32 -5.22
C SER A 102 -19.46 6.51 -5.65
N LEU A 103 -19.76 5.47 -4.92
CA LEU A 103 -20.92 4.60 -5.19
C LEU A 103 -22.20 5.06 -4.47
N GLY A 104 -22.09 6.12 -3.72
CA GLY A 104 -23.19 6.64 -2.94
C GLY A 104 -23.03 6.42 -1.47
#